data_6a611db1935e92b2c8fd58c26c77e918
#
_entry.id   6a611db1935e92b2c8fd58c26c77e918
#
_cell.length_a   1.000
_cell.length_b   1.000
_cell.length_c   1.000
_cell.angle_alpha   90.00
_cell.angle_beta   90.00
_cell.angle_gamma   90.00
#
_symmetry.space_group_name_H-M   'P 1'
#
loop_
_entity.id
_entity.type
_entity.pdbx_description
1 polymer ?
#
loop_
_entity_poly.entity_id
_entity_poly.type
_entity_poly.pdbx_seq_one_letter_code
_entity_poly.pdbx_strand_id
1 'polypeptide(L)'
;MEHRFTGPSFTIGIEEELMILDAETLELTNMIEAMLEASPSEELTGEVKPELMESVLEIATTPCRDTVEAGRQLRDLRARVCETARDKGLAIGAAGTHPFAMWEDQRIVARPRYRDLISALRFVARQEIIFGIHVHVGMDDPDKAIHVANGMRVHVPVLLALSANSPFWRADATGLASSRTPIFRAFPRVGIPPTYRDWADYERRIEFMYASGVIDDYTYLWYDVRPHPNLGTVEVRVMDAQTRVEHTVGLAALTQALVKELAEHFDAGKRLSRYPFEMLDENKWLAARHGLEGELVDLPRRDRVNTRELARRLLDRSREHAEDLGSAGDLEAVDDLLRHGNGAQRQVVVYEANHDLREVVGEIVEATNA
;
A
#
# COMPACT_ATOMS: atom_id res chain seq x y z
N MET A 1 -7.61 -11.37 23.07
CA MET A 1 -8.12 -10.42 22.04
C MET A 1 -9.03 -11.20 21.10
N GLU A 2 -10.24 -10.69 20.82
CA GLU A 2 -11.13 -11.31 19.83
C GLU A 2 -10.53 -11.22 18.42
N HIS A 3 -10.81 -12.21 17.58
CA HIS A 3 -10.36 -12.22 16.19
C HIS A 3 -11.37 -12.89 15.27
N ARG A 4 -11.26 -12.59 13.96
CA ARG A 4 -12.09 -13.14 12.89
C ARG A 4 -11.30 -14.00 11.90
N PHE A 5 -10.17 -14.58 12.29
CA PHE A 5 -9.42 -15.54 11.47
C PHE A 5 -10.17 -16.89 11.41
N THR A 6 -11.33 -16.88 10.77
CA THR A 6 -12.27 -18.03 10.69
C THR A 6 -12.64 -18.35 9.24
N GLY A 7 -11.97 -17.72 8.29
CA GLY A 7 -12.25 -17.85 6.86
C GLY A 7 -13.43 -16.99 6.36
N PRO A 8 -13.73 -17.08 5.08
CA PRO A 8 -13.04 -17.92 4.10
C PRO A 8 -11.62 -17.44 3.80
N SER A 9 -10.72 -18.41 3.52
CA SER A 9 -9.33 -18.12 3.17
C SER A 9 -9.23 -17.47 1.81
N PHE A 10 -8.24 -16.57 1.68
CA PHE A 10 -7.83 -15.92 0.43
C PHE A 10 -8.87 -14.99 -0.20
N THR A 11 -9.98 -14.63 0.50
CA THR A 11 -10.75 -13.45 0.08
C THR A 11 -9.82 -12.24 0.08
N ILE A 12 -10.11 -11.27 -0.79
CA ILE A 12 -9.26 -10.10 -0.96
C ILE A 12 -10.04 -8.81 -0.75
N GLY A 13 -9.41 -7.85 -0.05
CA GLY A 13 -9.87 -6.46 0.06
C GLY A 13 -8.74 -5.53 -0.34
N ILE A 14 -9.07 -4.43 -0.99
CA ILE A 14 -8.08 -3.44 -1.44
C ILE A 14 -8.55 -2.07 -1.01
N GLU A 15 -7.63 -1.31 -0.41
CA GLU A 15 -7.79 0.12 -0.08
C GLU A 15 -6.80 0.92 -0.92
N GLU A 16 -7.24 2.05 -1.46
CA GLU A 16 -6.41 3.00 -2.19
C GLU A 16 -6.59 4.41 -1.63
N GLU A 17 -5.48 5.07 -1.37
CA GLU A 17 -5.43 6.48 -1.01
C GLU A 17 -5.20 7.32 -2.26
N LEU A 18 -6.09 8.30 -2.51
CA LEU A 18 -6.12 9.12 -3.70
C LEU A 18 -5.97 10.60 -3.35
N MET A 19 -5.36 11.37 -4.25
CA MET A 19 -5.19 12.81 -4.16
C MET A 19 -6.45 13.52 -4.63
N ILE A 20 -6.93 14.52 -3.88
CA ILE A 20 -7.93 15.48 -4.32
C ILE A 20 -7.16 16.72 -4.79
N LEU A 21 -7.32 17.08 -6.05
CA LEU A 21 -6.58 18.15 -6.71
C LEU A 21 -7.55 19.24 -7.22
N ASP A 22 -7.11 20.47 -7.24
CA ASP A 22 -7.73 21.50 -8.04
C ASP A 22 -7.46 21.25 -9.52
N ALA A 23 -8.48 21.23 -10.38
CA ALA A 23 -8.35 20.84 -11.78
C ALA A 23 -7.55 21.82 -12.64
N GLU A 24 -7.42 23.10 -12.23
CA GLU A 24 -6.69 24.13 -12.97
C GLU A 24 -5.25 24.24 -12.51
N THR A 25 -5.03 24.22 -11.18
CA THR A 25 -3.70 24.41 -10.59
C THR A 25 -2.94 23.12 -10.41
N LEU A 26 -3.63 22.00 -10.37
CA LEU A 26 -3.09 20.66 -10.03
C LEU A 26 -2.47 20.58 -8.63
N GLU A 27 -2.80 21.50 -7.75
CA GLU A 27 -2.39 21.51 -6.35
C GLU A 27 -3.32 20.62 -5.50
N LEU A 28 -2.79 20.04 -4.42
CA LEU A 28 -3.64 19.35 -3.44
C LEU A 28 -4.64 20.32 -2.84
N THR A 29 -5.91 19.93 -2.78
CA THR A 29 -6.97 20.76 -2.26
C THR A 29 -7.78 20.08 -1.17
N ASN A 30 -8.14 20.84 -0.13
CA ASN A 30 -8.79 20.36 1.10
C ASN A 30 -10.31 20.25 0.92
N MET A 31 -10.77 19.24 0.15
CA MET A 31 -12.17 19.14 -0.31
C MET A 31 -12.85 17.80 0.03
N ILE A 32 -12.30 17.03 0.97
CA ILE A 32 -12.83 15.68 1.30
C ILE A 32 -14.31 15.72 1.71
N GLU A 33 -14.75 16.67 2.54
CA GLU A 33 -16.15 16.70 3.00
C GLU A 33 -17.10 16.93 1.82
N ALA A 34 -16.72 17.80 0.85
CA ALA A 34 -17.52 18.01 -0.35
C ALA A 34 -17.55 16.78 -1.29
N MET A 35 -16.47 15.98 -1.30
CA MET A 35 -16.42 14.70 -2.02
C MET A 35 -17.34 13.66 -1.38
N LEU A 36 -17.30 13.54 -0.05
CA LEU A 36 -18.14 12.59 0.71
C LEU A 36 -19.64 12.91 0.61
N GLU A 37 -20.01 14.20 0.67
CA GLU A 37 -21.40 14.64 0.52
C GLU A 37 -22.00 14.28 -0.85
N ALA A 38 -21.16 14.29 -1.90
CA ALA A 38 -21.59 14.01 -3.27
C ALA A 38 -21.43 12.54 -3.71
N SER A 39 -20.79 11.72 -2.89
CA SER A 39 -20.60 10.28 -3.12
C SER A 39 -21.17 9.47 -1.95
N PRO A 40 -22.50 9.48 -1.75
CA PRO A 40 -23.10 8.71 -0.66
C PRO A 40 -22.79 7.22 -0.84
N SER A 41 -22.21 6.60 0.18
CA SER A 41 -21.76 5.20 0.18
C SER A 41 -22.88 4.19 -0.06
N GLU A 42 -24.14 4.56 0.15
CA GLU A 42 -25.31 3.70 -0.05
C GLU A 42 -25.53 3.30 -1.53
N GLU A 43 -24.95 4.04 -2.47
CA GLU A 43 -25.05 3.79 -3.91
C GLU A 43 -23.87 3.00 -4.49
N LEU A 44 -22.85 2.71 -3.69
CA LEU A 44 -21.59 2.12 -4.14
C LEU A 44 -21.37 0.72 -3.57
N THR A 45 -20.82 -0.18 -4.37
CA THR A 45 -20.24 -1.42 -3.87
C THR A 45 -18.81 -1.12 -3.42
N GLY A 46 -18.61 -1.00 -2.12
CA GLY A 46 -17.37 -0.53 -1.49
C GLY A 46 -17.61 0.77 -0.70
N GLU A 47 -16.54 1.42 -0.30
CA GLU A 47 -16.59 2.58 0.56
C GLU A 47 -15.71 3.71 0.02
N VAL A 48 -16.14 4.95 0.26
CA VAL A 48 -15.36 6.18 0.10
C VAL A 48 -15.23 6.81 1.48
N LYS A 49 -14.01 7.01 1.95
CA LYS A 49 -13.72 7.43 3.33
C LYS A 49 -12.76 8.63 3.36
N PRO A 50 -12.80 9.44 4.43
CA PRO A 50 -11.76 10.42 4.70
C PRO A 50 -10.53 9.74 5.30
N GLU A 51 -9.34 10.25 4.98
CA GLU A 51 -8.10 9.99 5.68
C GLU A 51 -7.70 11.17 6.57
N LEU A 52 -6.46 11.18 7.10
CA LEU A 52 -5.95 12.19 8.03
C LEU A 52 -6.05 13.61 7.47
N MET A 53 -5.74 13.81 6.19
CA MET A 53 -5.75 15.11 5.54
C MET A 53 -7.00 15.33 4.69
N GLU A 54 -7.53 16.56 4.69
CA GLU A 54 -8.71 16.92 3.89
C GLU A 54 -8.46 16.87 2.36
N SER A 55 -7.23 16.69 1.93
CA SER A 55 -6.83 16.49 0.53
C SER A 55 -6.62 15.04 0.14
N VAL A 56 -6.92 14.09 1.04
CA VAL A 56 -6.79 12.65 0.83
C VAL A 56 -8.16 11.98 0.90
N LEU A 57 -8.45 11.15 -0.09
CA LEU A 57 -9.65 10.33 -0.18
C LEU A 57 -9.25 8.87 -0.25
N GLU A 58 -9.81 8.04 0.61
CA GLU A 58 -9.63 6.59 0.56
C GLU A 58 -10.83 5.93 -0.11
N ILE A 59 -10.57 5.03 -1.04
CA ILE A 59 -11.56 4.08 -1.56
C ILE A 59 -11.22 2.68 -1.09
N ALA A 60 -12.23 1.89 -0.71
CA ALA A 60 -12.05 0.53 -0.24
C ALA A 60 -13.09 -0.41 -0.86
N THR A 61 -12.64 -1.57 -1.35
CA THR A 61 -13.54 -2.62 -1.82
C THR A 61 -14.23 -3.30 -0.63
N THR A 62 -15.36 -3.95 -0.89
CA THR A 62 -15.86 -4.98 0.02
C THR A 62 -14.92 -6.19 0.01
N PRO A 63 -15.03 -7.14 0.96
CA PRO A 63 -14.36 -8.43 0.83
C PRO A 63 -14.78 -9.13 -0.47
N CYS A 64 -13.85 -9.30 -1.40
CA CYS A 64 -14.04 -9.93 -2.71
C CYS A 64 -13.56 -11.37 -2.69
N ARG A 65 -14.12 -12.20 -3.57
CA ARG A 65 -13.70 -13.60 -3.72
C ARG A 65 -12.33 -13.74 -4.37
N ASP A 66 -12.07 -12.87 -5.33
CA ASP A 66 -10.88 -12.87 -6.19
C ASP A 66 -10.51 -11.45 -6.64
N THR A 67 -9.37 -11.32 -7.29
CA THR A 67 -8.86 -10.04 -7.80
C THR A 67 -9.66 -9.49 -8.98
N VAL A 68 -10.36 -10.35 -9.73
CA VAL A 68 -11.24 -9.92 -10.84
C VAL A 68 -12.42 -9.13 -10.27
N GLU A 69 -13.04 -9.63 -9.20
CA GLU A 69 -14.12 -8.92 -8.50
C GLU A 69 -13.60 -7.63 -7.85
N ALA A 70 -12.46 -7.68 -7.16
CA ALA A 70 -11.84 -6.51 -6.55
C ALA A 70 -11.47 -5.44 -7.59
N GLY A 71 -10.88 -5.84 -8.70
CA GLY A 71 -10.52 -4.93 -9.79
C GLY A 71 -11.71 -4.25 -10.44
N ARG A 72 -12.85 -4.96 -10.58
CA ARG A 72 -14.08 -4.35 -11.04
C ARG A 72 -14.58 -3.29 -10.06
N GLN A 73 -14.66 -3.62 -8.76
CA GLN A 73 -15.09 -2.67 -7.73
C GLN A 73 -14.17 -1.43 -7.67
N LEU A 74 -12.85 -1.61 -7.77
CA LEU A 74 -11.91 -0.48 -7.79
C LEU A 74 -12.11 0.43 -8.99
N ARG A 75 -12.32 -0.13 -10.20
CA ARG A 75 -12.62 0.67 -11.40
C ARG A 75 -13.92 1.45 -11.23
N ASP A 76 -14.97 0.81 -10.72
CA ASP A 76 -16.24 1.47 -10.46
C ASP A 76 -16.11 2.60 -9.42
N LEU A 77 -15.38 2.36 -8.32
CA LEU A 77 -15.11 3.35 -7.28
C LEU A 77 -14.28 4.52 -7.83
N ARG A 78 -13.17 4.24 -8.55
CA ARG A 78 -12.34 5.29 -9.17
C ARG A 78 -13.15 6.11 -10.17
N ALA A 79 -13.90 5.47 -11.07
CA ALA A 79 -14.74 6.17 -12.05
C ALA A 79 -15.73 7.10 -11.36
N ARG A 80 -16.37 6.64 -10.27
CA ARG A 80 -17.33 7.44 -9.51
C ARG A 80 -16.69 8.64 -8.83
N VAL A 81 -15.55 8.46 -8.13
CA VAL A 81 -14.89 9.59 -7.46
C VAL A 81 -14.30 10.58 -8.46
N CYS A 82 -13.81 10.11 -9.62
CA CYS A 82 -13.34 10.97 -10.71
C CYS A 82 -14.49 11.78 -11.34
N GLU A 83 -15.67 11.18 -11.55
CA GLU A 83 -16.87 11.89 -12.01
C GLU A 83 -17.30 12.96 -11.00
N THR A 84 -17.42 12.57 -9.72
CA THR A 84 -17.77 13.49 -8.64
C THR A 84 -16.79 14.66 -8.52
N ALA A 85 -15.50 14.39 -8.65
CA ALA A 85 -14.46 15.44 -8.63
C ALA A 85 -14.63 16.41 -9.79
N ARG A 86 -14.82 15.89 -11.01
CA ARG A 86 -15.00 16.70 -12.22
C ARG A 86 -16.19 17.65 -12.12
N ASP A 87 -17.31 17.19 -11.56
CA ASP A 87 -18.53 18.01 -11.36
C ASP A 87 -18.30 19.17 -10.39
N LYS A 88 -17.22 19.11 -9.59
CA LYS A 88 -16.82 20.15 -8.62
C LYS A 88 -15.63 21.00 -9.06
N GLY A 89 -15.14 20.83 -10.30
CA GLY A 89 -13.92 21.50 -10.77
C GLY A 89 -12.64 20.96 -10.11
N LEU A 90 -12.70 19.69 -9.67
CA LEU A 90 -11.58 18.97 -9.04
C LEU A 90 -11.07 17.88 -9.98
N ALA A 91 -9.89 17.35 -9.68
CA ALA A 91 -9.31 16.18 -10.30
C ALA A 91 -8.86 15.16 -9.24
N ILE A 92 -8.74 13.89 -9.64
CA ILE A 92 -8.22 12.80 -8.81
C ILE A 92 -6.91 12.32 -9.41
N GLY A 93 -5.91 12.14 -8.55
CA GLY A 93 -4.61 11.57 -8.90
C GLY A 93 -4.21 10.44 -7.95
N ALA A 94 -3.43 9.47 -8.46
CA ALA A 94 -2.91 8.35 -7.69
C ALA A 94 -1.40 8.18 -7.90
N ALA A 95 -0.62 8.50 -6.88
CA ALA A 95 0.83 8.26 -6.78
C ALA A 95 1.21 8.23 -5.30
N GLY A 96 2.41 7.79 -4.94
CA GLY A 96 2.82 7.66 -3.54
C GLY A 96 3.05 9.01 -2.82
N THR A 97 3.34 10.07 -3.57
CA THR A 97 3.43 11.47 -3.10
C THR A 97 2.94 12.41 -4.19
N HIS A 98 2.45 13.57 -3.78
CA HIS A 98 2.25 14.67 -4.72
C HIS A 98 3.60 15.36 -5.01
N PRO A 99 3.99 15.57 -6.28
CA PRO A 99 5.32 16.04 -6.65
C PRO A 99 5.72 17.38 -6.02
N PHE A 100 4.82 18.34 -5.89
CA PHE A 100 5.17 19.70 -5.42
C PHE A 100 4.31 20.23 -4.25
N ALA A 101 3.37 19.46 -3.73
CA ALA A 101 2.56 19.91 -2.60
C ALA A 101 3.37 20.13 -1.33
N MET A 102 2.94 21.11 -0.55
CA MET A 102 3.47 21.41 0.77
C MET A 102 2.51 20.90 1.84
N TRP A 103 3.03 20.14 2.81
CA TRP A 103 2.20 19.61 3.90
C TRP A 103 1.69 20.72 4.82
N GLU A 104 2.37 21.87 4.87
CA GLU A 104 1.99 23.05 5.64
C GLU A 104 0.66 23.66 5.19
N ASP A 105 0.27 23.45 3.94
CA ASP A 105 -0.96 23.96 3.32
C ASP A 105 -2.15 23.00 3.51
N GLN A 106 -1.90 21.80 4.04
CA GLN A 106 -2.93 20.78 4.20
C GLN A 106 -3.63 20.88 5.55
N ARG A 107 -4.95 20.68 5.54
CA ARG A 107 -5.78 20.67 6.73
C ARG A 107 -6.07 19.24 7.17
N ILE A 108 -6.23 19.08 8.48
CA ILE A 108 -6.55 17.82 9.10
C ILE A 108 -8.05 17.67 9.22
N VAL A 109 -8.56 16.51 8.82
CA VAL A 109 -9.98 16.17 8.92
C VAL A 109 -10.47 16.28 10.36
N ALA A 110 -11.58 16.98 10.57
CA ALA A 110 -12.12 17.33 11.89
C ALA A 110 -12.84 16.13 12.56
N ARG A 111 -12.16 14.99 12.70
CA ARG A 111 -12.65 13.81 13.42
C ARG A 111 -11.89 13.63 14.75
N PRO A 112 -12.51 13.12 15.83
CA PRO A 112 -11.84 12.90 17.12
C PRO A 112 -10.55 12.09 17.01
N ARG A 113 -10.60 10.93 16.34
CA ARG A 113 -9.44 10.05 16.13
C ARG A 113 -8.22 10.77 15.52
N TYR A 114 -8.44 11.61 14.52
CA TYR A 114 -7.34 12.35 13.85
C TYR A 114 -6.78 13.45 14.72
N ARG A 115 -7.62 14.12 15.53
CA ARG A 115 -7.14 15.10 16.52
C ARG A 115 -6.26 14.45 17.58
N ASP A 116 -6.64 13.26 18.06
CA ASP A 116 -5.86 12.50 19.03
C ASP A 116 -4.51 12.07 18.43
N LEU A 117 -4.53 11.58 17.18
CA LEU A 117 -3.32 11.22 16.44
C LEU A 117 -2.36 12.41 16.26
N ILE A 118 -2.88 13.56 15.85
CA ILE A 118 -2.09 14.80 15.71
C ILE A 118 -1.55 15.26 17.08
N SER A 119 -2.34 15.16 18.13
CA SER A 119 -1.89 15.51 19.48
C SER A 119 -0.74 14.62 19.93
N ALA A 120 -0.79 13.33 19.61
CA ALA A 120 0.23 12.36 19.98
C ALA A 120 1.51 12.47 19.12
N LEU A 121 1.40 12.64 17.81
CA LEU A 121 2.52 12.58 16.87
C LEU A 121 3.01 13.97 16.41
N ARG A 122 2.21 15.01 16.58
CA ARG A 122 2.53 16.42 16.29
C ARG A 122 3.12 16.63 14.88
N PHE A 123 4.38 17.09 14.82
CA PHE A 123 5.10 17.38 13.58
C PHE A 123 5.16 16.18 12.62
N VAL A 124 5.33 14.98 13.15
CA VAL A 124 5.44 13.75 12.33
C VAL A 124 4.14 13.50 11.55
N ALA A 125 2.98 13.53 12.23
CA ALA A 125 1.71 13.27 11.58
C ALA A 125 1.29 14.38 10.58
N ARG A 126 1.78 15.61 10.75
CA ARG A 126 1.48 16.70 9.80
C ARG A 126 2.11 16.52 8.42
N GLN A 127 3.17 15.73 8.31
CA GLN A 127 3.84 15.46 7.04
C GLN A 127 3.18 14.34 6.23
N GLU A 128 2.09 13.77 6.73
CA GLU A 128 1.39 12.62 6.13
C GLU A 128 0.54 13.03 4.91
N ILE A 129 1.17 13.60 3.88
CA ILE A 129 0.58 13.75 2.54
C ILE A 129 1.21 12.73 1.60
N ILE A 130 1.09 11.48 1.99
CA ILE A 130 1.60 10.31 1.27
C ILE A 130 0.44 9.36 1.01
N PHE A 131 0.53 8.54 -0.02
CA PHE A 131 -0.58 7.76 -0.52
C PHE A 131 -0.12 6.33 -0.81
N GLY A 132 -0.86 5.36 -0.33
CA GLY A 132 -0.54 3.96 -0.48
C GLY A 132 -1.70 3.12 -0.96
N ILE A 133 -1.41 1.85 -1.18
CA ILE A 133 -2.42 0.80 -1.30
C ILE A 133 -2.24 -0.19 -0.16
N HIS A 134 -3.35 -0.68 0.37
CA HIS A 134 -3.37 -1.74 1.36
C HIS A 134 -4.09 -2.95 0.77
N VAL A 135 -3.47 -4.11 0.89
CA VAL A 135 -4.03 -5.37 0.39
C VAL A 135 -4.30 -6.28 1.57
N HIS A 136 -5.57 -6.62 1.77
CA HIS A 136 -6.05 -7.53 2.79
C HIS A 136 -6.31 -8.90 2.18
N VAL A 137 -5.76 -9.95 2.78
CA VAL A 137 -6.03 -11.34 2.37
C VAL A 137 -6.59 -12.12 3.54
N GLY A 138 -7.79 -12.70 3.36
CA GLY A 138 -8.52 -13.45 4.38
C GLY A 138 -7.79 -14.69 4.86
N MET A 139 -7.87 -14.98 6.15
CA MET A 139 -7.23 -16.11 6.81
C MET A 139 -8.24 -16.91 7.64
N ASP A 140 -8.03 -18.21 7.75
CA ASP A 140 -8.92 -19.16 8.44
C ASP A 140 -8.40 -19.66 9.78
N ASP A 141 -7.19 -19.25 10.15
CA ASP A 141 -6.53 -19.67 11.39
C ASP A 141 -5.59 -18.56 11.91
N PRO A 142 -5.59 -18.23 13.20
CA PRO A 142 -4.78 -17.13 13.75
C PRO A 142 -3.27 -17.44 13.76
N ASP A 143 -2.85 -18.69 14.00
CA ASP A 143 -1.42 -19.07 13.97
C ASP A 143 -0.91 -19.08 12.53
N LYS A 144 -1.74 -19.50 11.56
CA LYS A 144 -1.47 -19.39 10.12
C LYS A 144 -1.31 -17.92 9.70
N ALA A 145 -2.18 -17.02 10.19
CA ALA A 145 -2.05 -15.59 9.93
C ALA A 145 -0.71 -15.02 10.43
N ILE A 146 -0.28 -15.42 11.61
CA ILE A 146 1.05 -15.05 12.15
C ILE A 146 2.18 -15.64 11.31
N HIS A 147 2.08 -16.91 10.90
CA HIS A 147 3.07 -17.53 10.03
C HIS A 147 3.20 -16.78 8.69
N VAL A 148 2.06 -16.47 8.06
CA VAL A 148 2.01 -15.71 6.81
C VAL A 148 2.60 -14.30 7.01
N ALA A 149 2.19 -13.56 8.03
CA ALA A 149 2.73 -12.23 8.31
C ALA A 149 4.26 -12.25 8.53
N ASN A 150 4.77 -13.25 9.24
CA ASN A 150 6.21 -13.46 9.39
C ASN A 150 6.91 -13.76 8.07
N GLY A 151 6.29 -14.58 7.19
CA GLY A 151 6.82 -14.94 5.88
C GLY A 151 6.84 -13.78 4.90
N MET A 152 5.79 -12.96 4.89
CA MET A 152 5.67 -11.80 3.99
C MET A 152 6.77 -10.76 4.20
N ARG A 153 7.41 -10.70 5.36
CA ARG A 153 8.51 -9.76 5.66
C ARG A 153 9.64 -9.79 4.62
N VAL A 154 9.95 -10.96 4.07
CA VAL A 154 11.02 -11.11 3.07
C VAL A 154 10.63 -10.62 1.68
N HIS A 155 9.31 -10.46 1.42
CA HIS A 155 8.77 -10.00 0.15
C HIS A 155 8.53 -8.48 0.13
N VAL A 156 8.48 -7.84 1.32
CA VAL A 156 8.29 -6.37 1.47
C VAL A 156 9.20 -5.56 0.53
N PRO A 157 10.53 -5.81 0.42
CA PRO A 157 11.38 -5.02 -0.44
C PRO A 157 11.06 -5.14 -1.94
N VAL A 158 10.69 -6.33 -2.40
CA VAL A 158 10.34 -6.55 -3.82
C VAL A 158 8.98 -5.91 -4.14
N LEU A 159 7.99 -6.04 -3.27
CA LEU A 159 6.68 -5.38 -3.43
C LEU A 159 6.85 -3.85 -3.46
N LEU A 160 7.68 -3.29 -2.57
CA LEU A 160 8.01 -1.86 -2.58
C LEU A 160 8.68 -1.45 -3.89
N ALA A 161 9.67 -2.18 -4.36
CA ALA A 161 10.38 -1.85 -5.60
C ALA A 161 9.48 -1.89 -6.84
N LEU A 162 8.54 -2.84 -6.90
CA LEU A 162 7.54 -2.95 -7.97
C LEU A 162 6.56 -1.77 -7.93
N SER A 163 6.10 -1.40 -6.74
CA SER A 163 5.05 -0.38 -6.53
C SER A 163 5.59 1.04 -6.44
N ALA A 164 6.91 1.28 -6.38
CA ALA A 164 7.48 2.60 -6.18
C ALA A 164 6.93 3.62 -7.18
N ASN A 165 6.34 4.70 -6.66
CA ASN A 165 5.61 5.71 -7.43
C ASN A 165 5.65 7.10 -6.78
N SER A 166 6.80 7.47 -6.17
CA SER A 166 6.93 8.74 -5.45
C SER A 166 8.36 9.33 -5.51
N PRO A 167 8.88 9.66 -6.73
CA PRO A 167 10.25 10.14 -6.87
C PRO A 167 10.42 11.62 -6.52
N PHE A 168 9.33 12.36 -6.37
CA PHE A 168 9.31 13.79 -6.07
C PHE A 168 8.66 14.09 -4.73
N TRP A 169 9.17 15.11 -4.04
CA TRP A 169 8.64 15.60 -2.78
C TRP A 169 8.94 17.07 -2.58
N ARG A 170 7.91 17.90 -2.30
CA ARG A 170 8.06 19.34 -2.02
C ARG A 170 8.81 20.10 -3.14
N ALA A 171 8.44 19.83 -4.37
CA ALA A 171 9.04 20.38 -5.58
C ALA A 171 10.51 20.00 -5.80
N ASP A 172 11.00 18.94 -5.16
CA ASP A 172 12.38 18.46 -5.31
C ASP A 172 12.40 17.02 -5.84
N ALA A 173 13.37 16.74 -6.72
CA ALA A 173 13.69 15.39 -7.16
C ALA A 173 14.54 14.71 -6.07
N THR A 174 13.91 13.87 -5.27
CA THR A 174 14.50 13.30 -4.05
C THR A 174 15.64 12.33 -4.32
N GLY A 175 15.73 11.83 -5.55
CA GLY A 175 16.63 10.74 -5.92
C GLY A 175 16.20 9.38 -5.37
N LEU A 176 14.98 9.24 -4.82
CA LEU A 176 14.38 7.99 -4.37
C LEU A 176 13.35 7.53 -5.40
N ALA A 177 13.11 6.22 -5.49
CA ALA A 177 11.97 5.69 -6.23
C ALA A 177 10.68 5.76 -5.39
N SER A 178 10.78 5.61 -4.05
CA SER A 178 9.68 5.82 -3.12
C SER A 178 10.10 6.77 -1.99
N SER A 179 9.70 8.03 -2.11
CA SER A 179 9.81 9.02 -1.04
C SER A 179 8.79 8.78 0.08
N ARG A 180 7.64 8.19 -0.23
CA ARG A 180 6.63 7.78 0.76
C ARG A 180 7.25 6.94 1.88
N THR A 181 8.11 6.00 1.54
CA THR A 181 8.70 5.06 2.50
C THR A 181 9.48 5.75 3.62
N PRO A 182 10.49 6.61 3.38
CA PRO A 182 11.21 7.28 4.46
C PRO A 182 10.38 8.35 5.18
N ILE A 183 9.40 8.98 4.52
CA ILE A 183 8.47 9.92 5.17
C ILE A 183 7.65 9.17 6.21
N PHE A 184 7.01 8.06 5.83
CA PHE A 184 6.23 7.23 6.75
C PHE A 184 7.07 6.62 7.87
N ARG A 185 8.36 6.35 7.62
CA ARG A 185 9.26 5.80 8.64
C ARG A 185 9.44 6.70 9.86
N ALA A 186 9.11 7.98 9.78
CA ALA A 186 9.12 8.88 10.94
C ALA A 186 8.06 8.52 12.01
N PHE A 187 7.02 7.77 11.63
CA PHE A 187 5.99 7.31 12.56
C PHE A 187 6.54 6.23 13.51
N PRO A 188 6.04 6.15 14.75
CA PRO A 188 6.34 5.03 15.64
C PRO A 188 5.66 3.75 15.15
N ARG A 189 6.24 2.60 15.46
CA ARG A 189 5.66 1.27 15.17
C ARG A 189 5.37 1.04 13.68
N VAL A 190 6.26 1.52 12.81
CA VAL A 190 6.22 1.43 11.35
C VAL A 190 7.38 0.57 10.83
N GLY A 191 7.34 0.20 9.56
CA GLY A 191 8.36 -0.58 8.88
C GLY A 191 8.13 -2.08 8.97
N ILE A 192 9.17 -2.87 8.70
CA ILE A 192 9.07 -4.33 8.74
C ILE A 192 8.74 -4.79 10.17
N PRO A 193 7.64 -5.57 10.37
CA PRO A 193 7.23 -5.97 11.71
C PRO A 193 8.26 -6.88 12.39
N PRO A 194 8.27 -6.95 13.74
CA PRO A 194 8.97 -8.02 14.45
C PRO A 194 8.36 -9.38 14.09
N THR A 195 9.10 -10.47 14.34
CA THR A 195 8.53 -11.81 14.26
C THR A 195 7.77 -12.15 15.53
N TYR A 196 6.66 -12.85 15.35
CA TYR A 196 5.90 -13.44 16.44
C TYR A 196 6.01 -14.95 16.36
N ARG A 197 5.99 -15.62 17.50
CA ARG A 197 6.10 -17.08 17.55
C ARG A 197 4.81 -17.74 17.09
N ASP A 198 3.69 -17.26 17.59
CA ASP A 198 2.33 -17.75 17.39
C ASP A 198 1.32 -16.62 17.73
N TRP A 199 0.02 -16.89 17.58
CA TRP A 199 -1.03 -15.94 17.93
C TRP A 199 -0.97 -15.52 19.40
N ALA A 200 -0.74 -16.45 20.32
CA ALA A 200 -0.65 -16.15 21.74
C ALA A 200 0.53 -15.22 22.07
N ASP A 201 1.64 -15.30 21.33
CA ASP A 201 2.77 -14.36 21.45
C ASP A 201 2.40 -12.97 20.94
N TYR A 202 1.69 -12.88 19.80
CA TYR A 202 1.18 -11.62 19.25
C TYR A 202 0.23 -10.95 20.26
N GLU A 203 -0.81 -11.67 20.69
CA GLU A 203 -1.81 -11.20 21.64
C GLU A 203 -1.19 -10.66 22.93
N ARG A 204 -0.29 -11.43 23.55
CA ARG A 204 0.39 -10.99 24.79
C ARG A 204 1.18 -9.69 24.60
N ARG A 205 1.80 -9.47 23.43
CA ARG A 205 2.54 -8.24 23.15
C ARG A 205 1.59 -7.04 22.96
N ILE A 206 0.46 -7.25 22.31
CA ILE A 206 -0.56 -6.22 22.16
C ILE A 206 -1.18 -5.88 23.51
N GLU A 207 -1.54 -6.88 24.32
CA GLU A 207 -2.06 -6.68 25.69
C GLU A 207 -1.07 -5.91 26.57
N PHE A 208 0.23 -6.19 26.42
CA PHE A 208 1.25 -5.43 27.14
C PHE A 208 1.25 -3.95 26.72
N MET A 209 1.10 -3.64 25.44
CA MET A 209 1.00 -2.26 24.95
C MET A 209 -0.26 -1.57 25.46
N TYR A 210 -1.41 -2.26 25.49
CA TYR A 210 -2.65 -1.75 26.07
C TYR A 210 -2.49 -1.48 27.57
N ALA A 211 -2.01 -2.44 28.33
CA ALA A 211 -1.82 -2.32 29.76
C ALA A 211 -0.84 -1.21 30.17
N SER A 212 0.14 -0.92 29.31
CA SER A 212 1.10 0.17 29.53
C SER A 212 0.63 1.54 29.00
N GLY A 213 -0.54 1.61 28.37
CA GLY A 213 -1.09 2.85 27.81
C GLY A 213 -0.30 3.39 26.60
N VAL A 214 0.52 2.54 25.95
CA VAL A 214 1.30 2.94 24.74
C VAL A 214 0.38 3.09 23.52
N ILE A 215 -0.60 2.21 23.39
CA ILE A 215 -1.68 2.27 22.41
C ILE A 215 -2.99 1.85 23.09
N ASP A 216 -4.10 2.32 22.56
CA ASP A 216 -5.48 1.91 22.92
C ASP A 216 -6.15 1.09 21.81
N ASP A 217 -5.57 1.08 20.61
CA ASP A 217 -6.03 0.33 19.46
C ASP A 217 -4.82 -0.26 18.71
N TYR A 218 -4.86 -1.57 18.40
CA TYR A 218 -3.79 -2.24 17.64
C TYR A 218 -3.63 -1.68 16.21
N THR A 219 -4.61 -0.97 15.68
CA THR A 219 -4.51 -0.31 14.36
C THR A 219 -3.46 0.79 14.33
N TYR A 220 -2.96 1.25 15.49
CA TYR A 220 -1.79 2.11 15.61
C TYR A 220 -0.44 1.38 15.46
N LEU A 221 -0.44 0.13 15.09
CA LEU A 221 0.71 -0.62 14.60
C LEU A 221 0.76 -0.51 13.08
N TRP A 222 1.48 0.48 12.57
CA TRP A 222 1.56 0.78 11.12
C TRP A 222 2.66 0.00 10.40
N TYR A 223 2.86 -1.28 10.78
CA TYR A 223 3.84 -2.13 10.12
C TYR A 223 3.50 -2.40 8.66
N ASP A 224 4.54 -2.65 7.84
CA ASP A 224 4.41 -2.96 6.40
C ASP A 224 3.54 -4.20 6.13
N VAL A 225 3.53 -5.13 7.07
CA VAL A 225 2.66 -6.31 7.10
C VAL A 225 2.05 -6.43 8.49
N ARG A 226 0.74 -6.55 8.56
CA ARG A 226 0.01 -6.56 9.82
C ARG A 226 -1.05 -7.67 9.84
N PRO A 227 -1.05 -8.59 10.84
CA PRO A 227 -2.25 -9.35 11.14
C PRO A 227 -3.36 -8.38 11.55
N HIS A 228 -4.54 -8.51 10.95
CA HIS A 228 -5.69 -7.65 11.23
C HIS A 228 -6.84 -8.44 11.86
N PRO A 229 -6.86 -8.60 13.20
CA PRO A 229 -7.82 -9.45 13.90
C PRO A 229 -9.29 -9.14 13.62
N ASN A 230 -9.65 -7.85 13.60
CA ASN A 230 -11.04 -7.44 13.41
C ASN A 230 -11.59 -7.75 12.01
N LEU A 231 -10.72 -7.86 11.01
CA LEU A 231 -11.10 -8.21 9.63
C LEU A 231 -10.81 -9.70 9.32
N GLY A 232 -9.99 -10.37 10.13
CA GLY A 232 -9.56 -11.75 9.88
C GLY A 232 -8.61 -11.88 8.70
N THR A 233 -7.75 -10.89 8.48
CA THR A 233 -6.86 -10.80 7.30
C THR A 233 -5.41 -10.62 7.69
N VAL A 234 -4.49 -10.97 6.77
CA VAL A 234 -3.14 -10.41 6.73
C VAL A 234 -3.17 -9.23 5.75
N GLU A 235 -2.74 -8.08 6.23
CA GLU A 235 -2.71 -6.81 5.53
C GLU A 235 -1.29 -6.46 5.10
N VAL A 236 -1.10 -6.08 3.84
CA VAL A 236 0.18 -5.61 3.28
C VAL A 236 0.04 -4.15 2.88
N ARG A 237 0.86 -3.27 3.49
CA ARG A 237 0.73 -1.80 3.46
C ARG A 237 1.91 -1.06 2.81
N VAL A 238 2.96 -1.78 2.44
CA VAL A 238 4.25 -1.18 2.04
C VAL A 238 4.21 -0.44 0.71
N MET A 239 3.21 -0.73 -0.13
CA MET A 239 3.16 -0.29 -1.52
C MET A 239 2.68 1.16 -1.67
N ASP A 240 3.32 1.93 -2.55
CA ASP A 240 2.84 3.24 -2.97
C ASP A 240 1.53 3.10 -3.76
N ALA A 241 0.67 4.12 -3.73
CA ALA A 241 -0.52 4.19 -4.57
C ALA A 241 -0.14 4.13 -6.06
N GLN A 242 -0.91 3.36 -6.83
CA GLN A 242 -0.64 3.11 -8.24
C GLN A 242 -1.49 4.00 -9.13
N THR A 243 -0.86 4.67 -10.10
CA THR A 243 -1.55 5.55 -11.04
C THR A 243 -2.60 4.79 -11.84
N ARG A 244 -2.25 3.61 -12.36
CA ARG A 244 -3.18 2.75 -13.10
C ARG A 244 -3.78 1.68 -12.19
N VAL A 245 -5.10 1.52 -12.26
CA VAL A 245 -5.82 0.52 -11.46
C VAL A 245 -5.36 -0.91 -11.74
N GLU A 246 -4.94 -1.22 -12.98
CA GLU A 246 -4.43 -2.53 -13.35
C GLU A 246 -3.17 -2.89 -12.55
N HIS A 247 -2.30 -1.91 -12.28
CA HIS A 247 -1.10 -2.14 -11.46
C HIS A 247 -1.47 -2.43 -10.00
N THR A 248 -2.47 -1.74 -9.43
CA THR A 248 -3.00 -2.08 -8.10
C THR A 248 -3.51 -3.52 -8.07
N VAL A 249 -4.33 -3.91 -9.05
CA VAL A 249 -4.91 -5.27 -9.13
C VAL A 249 -3.82 -6.31 -9.31
N GLY A 250 -2.82 -6.07 -10.17
CA GLY A 250 -1.70 -6.98 -10.37
C GLY A 250 -0.83 -7.17 -9.11
N LEU A 251 -0.54 -6.08 -8.38
CA LEU A 251 0.20 -6.14 -7.11
C LEU A 251 -0.62 -6.85 -6.02
N ALA A 252 -1.93 -6.66 -6.03
CA ALA A 252 -2.84 -7.37 -5.13
C ALA A 252 -2.90 -8.88 -5.45
N ALA A 253 -2.93 -9.26 -6.73
CA ALA A 253 -2.86 -10.66 -7.17
C ALA A 253 -1.53 -11.33 -6.77
N LEU A 254 -0.41 -10.64 -6.96
CA LEU A 254 0.90 -11.12 -6.51
C LEU A 254 0.92 -11.29 -4.98
N THR A 255 0.40 -10.33 -4.24
CA THR A 255 0.32 -10.39 -2.78
C THR A 255 -0.53 -11.56 -2.32
N GLN A 256 -1.71 -11.78 -2.92
CA GLN A 256 -2.62 -12.88 -2.62
C GLN A 256 -1.97 -14.25 -2.90
N ALA A 257 -1.26 -14.38 -4.02
CA ALA A 257 -0.54 -15.60 -4.37
C ALA A 257 0.59 -15.93 -3.38
N LEU A 258 1.34 -14.91 -2.93
CA LEU A 258 2.38 -15.07 -1.90
C LEU A 258 1.80 -15.46 -0.53
N VAL A 259 0.66 -14.88 -0.16
CA VAL A 259 -0.05 -15.26 1.07
C VAL A 259 -0.51 -16.72 1.00
N LYS A 260 -1.05 -17.16 -0.15
CA LYS A 260 -1.46 -18.56 -0.37
C LYS A 260 -0.26 -19.51 -0.26
N GLU A 261 0.86 -19.23 -0.92
CA GLU A 261 2.09 -20.03 -0.81
C GLU A 261 2.52 -20.19 0.65
N LEU A 262 2.53 -19.11 1.42
CA LEU A 262 2.94 -19.15 2.83
C LEU A 262 1.92 -19.87 3.72
N ALA A 263 0.64 -19.77 3.42
CA ALA A 263 -0.41 -20.52 4.12
C ALA A 263 -0.28 -22.03 3.87
N GLU A 264 -0.01 -22.45 2.63
CA GLU A 264 0.27 -23.85 2.30
C GLU A 264 1.57 -24.37 2.96
N HIS A 265 2.57 -23.50 3.13
CA HIS A 265 3.76 -23.83 3.90
C HIS A 265 3.42 -24.12 5.36
N PHE A 266 2.51 -23.34 5.97
CA PHE A 266 2.03 -23.59 7.33
C PHE A 266 1.31 -24.94 7.42
N ASP A 267 0.35 -25.20 6.52
CA ASP A 267 -0.43 -26.44 6.50
C ASP A 267 0.46 -27.69 6.28
N ALA A 268 1.55 -27.54 5.53
CA ALA A 268 2.56 -28.58 5.32
C ALA A 268 3.59 -28.68 6.47
N GLY A 269 3.46 -27.90 7.54
CA GLY A 269 4.41 -27.88 8.67
C GLY A 269 5.80 -27.37 8.31
N LYS A 270 5.95 -26.64 7.20
CA LYS A 270 7.23 -26.07 6.77
C LYS A 270 7.63 -24.90 7.66
N ARG A 271 8.90 -24.82 8.01
CA ARG A 271 9.44 -23.69 8.77
C ARG A 271 9.89 -22.58 7.86
N LEU A 272 9.60 -21.33 8.26
CA LEU A 272 10.12 -20.15 7.58
C LEU A 272 11.63 -19.98 7.82
N SER A 273 12.34 -19.60 6.77
CA SER A 273 13.71 -19.13 6.90
C SER A 273 13.75 -17.82 7.68
N ARG A 274 14.70 -17.70 8.59
CA ARG A 274 14.90 -16.51 9.40
C ARG A 274 16.11 -15.74 8.90
N TYR A 275 15.94 -14.46 8.69
CA TYR A 275 17.01 -13.54 8.28
C TYR A 275 17.18 -12.44 9.30
N PRO A 276 18.39 -11.88 9.47
CA PRO A 276 18.62 -10.73 10.33
C PRO A 276 17.70 -9.56 9.91
N PHE A 277 17.16 -8.86 10.90
CA PHE A 277 16.27 -7.72 10.64
C PHE A 277 16.98 -6.64 9.82
N GLU A 278 18.25 -6.39 10.10
CA GLU A 278 19.10 -5.41 9.45
C GLU A 278 19.19 -5.65 7.94
N MET A 279 19.19 -6.92 7.51
CA MET A 279 19.24 -7.27 6.10
C MET A 279 17.92 -7.06 5.38
N LEU A 280 16.82 -7.26 6.09
CA LEU A 280 15.48 -6.96 5.55
C LEU A 280 15.29 -5.44 5.43
N ASP A 281 15.69 -4.69 6.44
CA ASP A 281 15.60 -3.24 6.47
C ASP A 281 16.52 -2.59 5.42
N GLU A 282 17.75 -3.12 5.24
CA GLU A 282 18.65 -2.70 4.17
C GLU A 282 18.02 -2.93 2.78
N ASN A 283 17.47 -4.12 2.53
CA ASN A 283 16.77 -4.39 1.27
C ASN A 283 15.57 -3.45 1.06
N LYS A 284 14.83 -3.13 2.13
CA LYS A 284 13.73 -2.15 2.04
C LYS A 284 14.26 -0.76 1.68
N TRP A 285 15.37 -0.34 2.26
CA TRP A 285 16.02 0.93 1.92
C TRP A 285 16.48 0.94 0.46
N LEU A 286 17.17 -0.11 0.00
CA LEU A 286 17.62 -0.24 -1.38
C LEU A 286 16.44 -0.21 -2.37
N ALA A 287 15.33 -0.85 -2.03
CA ALA A 287 14.10 -0.81 -2.82
C ALA A 287 13.49 0.60 -2.88
N ALA A 288 13.38 1.30 -1.75
CA ALA A 288 12.91 2.69 -1.71
C ALA A 288 13.83 3.63 -2.48
N ARG A 289 15.15 3.42 -2.41
CA ARG A 289 16.15 4.27 -3.05
C ARG A 289 16.21 4.07 -4.56
N HIS A 290 16.24 2.83 -5.03
CA HIS A 290 16.57 2.49 -6.40
C HIS A 290 15.41 1.85 -7.18
N GLY A 291 14.33 1.43 -6.51
CA GLY A 291 13.22 0.75 -7.16
C GLY A 291 13.67 -0.46 -7.98
N LEU A 292 13.20 -0.55 -9.21
CA LEU A 292 13.51 -1.65 -10.12
C LEU A 292 14.92 -1.54 -10.76
N GLU A 293 15.57 -0.38 -10.72
CA GLU A 293 16.89 -0.15 -11.33
C GLU A 293 18.06 -0.53 -10.41
N GLY A 294 17.77 -0.87 -9.16
CA GLY A 294 18.77 -1.22 -8.19
C GLY A 294 19.10 -2.70 -8.11
N GLU A 295 19.80 -3.02 -7.05
CA GLU A 295 20.09 -4.39 -6.62
C GLU A 295 19.60 -4.59 -5.19
N LEU A 296 19.04 -5.76 -4.93
CA LEU A 296 18.71 -6.23 -3.58
C LEU A 296 19.62 -7.40 -3.20
N VAL A 297 19.73 -7.66 -1.92
CA VAL A 297 20.41 -8.87 -1.42
C VAL A 297 19.45 -10.05 -1.57
N ASP A 298 19.81 -11.05 -2.38
CA ASP A 298 19.20 -12.38 -2.38
C ASP A 298 19.57 -13.06 -1.07
N LEU A 299 18.66 -13.04 -0.11
CA LEU A 299 18.91 -13.47 1.27
C LEU A 299 19.37 -14.93 1.38
N PRO A 300 18.79 -15.90 0.64
CA PRO A 300 19.27 -17.28 0.61
C PRO A 300 20.71 -17.41 0.09
N ARG A 301 21.04 -16.68 -0.99
CA ARG A 301 22.35 -16.75 -1.64
C ARG A 301 23.40 -15.85 -1.01
N ARG A 302 22.96 -14.80 -0.29
CA ARG A 302 23.82 -13.79 0.34
C ARG A 302 24.65 -12.99 -0.65
N ASP A 303 24.12 -12.76 -1.85
CA ASP A 303 24.73 -11.95 -2.91
C ASP A 303 23.77 -10.86 -3.37
N ARG A 304 24.29 -9.87 -4.08
CA ARG A 304 23.48 -8.80 -4.68
C ARG A 304 23.01 -9.23 -6.06
N VAL A 305 21.74 -9.05 -6.31
CA VAL A 305 21.06 -9.42 -7.54
C VAL A 305 20.20 -8.25 -8.02
N ASN A 306 20.15 -8.04 -9.32
CA ASN A 306 19.29 -7.03 -9.93
C ASN A 306 17.84 -7.19 -9.44
N THR A 307 17.23 -6.07 -9.03
CA THR A 307 15.88 -6.06 -8.45
C THR A 307 14.84 -6.63 -9.41
N ARG A 308 14.93 -6.31 -10.71
CA ARG A 308 14.00 -6.86 -11.73
C ARG A 308 14.12 -8.38 -11.84
N GLU A 309 15.34 -8.92 -11.70
CA GLU A 309 15.55 -10.37 -11.73
C GLU A 309 14.92 -11.05 -10.52
N LEU A 310 15.11 -10.50 -9.32
CA LEU A 310 14.45 -11.02 -8.11
C LEU A 310 12.93 -10.93 -8.19
N ALA A 311 12.41 -9.83 -8.69
CA ALA A 311 10.97 -9.64 -8.88
C ALA A 311 10.42 -10.61 -9.94
N ARG A 312 11.16 -10.87 -11.02
CA ARG A 312 10.80 -11.87 -12.05
C ARG A 312 10.71 -13.26 -11.45
N ARG A 313 11.74 -13.67 -10.70
CA ARG A 313 11.74 -14.98 -10.02
C ARG A 313 10.57 -15.11 -9.03
N LEU A 314 10.24 -14.04 -8.32
CA LEU A 314 9.10 -14.02 -7.40
C LEU A 314 7.79 -14.18 -8.16
N LEU A 315 7.60 -13.42 -9.24
CA LEU A 315 6.42 -13.48 -10.09
C LEU A 315 6.23 -14.88 -10.69
N ASP A 316 7.30 -15.47 -11.26
CA ASP A 316 7.22 -16.78 -11.90
C ASP A 316 6.84 -17.88 -10.89
N ARG A 317 7.39 -17.81 -9.66
CA ARG A 317 7.03 -18.74 -8.58
C ARG A 317 5.57 -18.56 -8.13
N SER A 318 5.03 -17.37 -8.19
CA SER A 318 3.67 -17.08 -7.74
C SER A 318 2.59 -17.49 -8.75
N ARG A 319 2.93 -17.81 -10.00
CA ARG A 319 1.96 -18.12 -11.07
C ARG A 319 1.07 -19.31 -10.74
N GLU A 320 1.61 -20.42 -10.24
CA GLU A 320 0.84 -21.61 -9.86
C GLU A 320 -0.22 -21.27 -8.80
N HIS A 321 0.16 -20.52 -7.76
CA HIS A 321 -0.77 -20.11 -6.70
C HIS A 321 -1.82 -19.11 -7.22
N ALA A 322 -1.44 -18.23 -8.15
CA ALA A 322 -2.37 -17.30 -8.79
C ALA A 322 -3.35 -18.03 -9.75
N GLU A 323 -2.91 -19.07 -10.44
CA GLU A 323 -3.80 -19.94 -11.25
C GLU A 323 -4.87 -20.60 -10.38
N ASP A 324 -4.49 -21.15 -9.25
CA ASP A 324 -5.42 -21.74 -8.27
C ASP A 324 -6.42 -20.75 -7.70
N LEU A 325 -6.04 -19.47 -7.61
CA LEU A 325 -6.89 -18.38 -7.14
C LEU A 325 -7.72 -17.72 -8.26
N GLY A 326 -7.50 -18.10 -9.52
CA GLY A 326 -8.13 -17.48 -10.69
C GLY A 326 -7.61 -16.08 -11.02
N SER A 327 -6.46 -15.67 -10.45
CA SER A 327 -5.87 -14.34 -10.59
C SER A 327 -4.62 -14.28 -11.48
N ALA A 328 -4.28 -15.37 -12.18
CA ALA A 328 -3.06 -15.44 -13.00
C ALA A 328 -3.03 -14.40 -14.14
N GLY A 329 -4.18 -14.05 -14.73
CA GLY A 329 -4.29 -13.01 -15.75
C GLY A 329 -3.91 -11.62 -15.22
N ASP A 330 -4.21 -11.32 -13.96
CA ASP A 330 -3.90 -10.02 -13.36
C ASP A 330 -2.39 -9.82 -13.12
N LEU A 331 -1.62 -10.91 -13.07
CA LEU A 331 -0.15 -10.84 -12.97
C LEU A 331 0.52 -10.26 -14.23
N GLU A 332 -0.19 -10.14 -15.36
CA GLU A 332 0.31 -9.46 -16.55
C GLU A 332 0.64 -7.98 -16.28
N ALA A 333 -0.09 -7.36 -15.35
CA ALA A 333 0.20 -5.99 -14.94
C ALA A 333 1.53 -5.87 -14.16
N VAL A 334 1.94 -6.91 -13.44
CA VAL A 334 3.28 -6.97 -12.83
C VAL A 334 4.36 -7.18 -13.90
N ASP A 335 4.07 -7.97 -14.92
CA ASP A 335 4.94 -8.10 -16.10
C ASP A 335 5.09 -6.75 -16.84
N ASP A 336 4.03 -5.93 -16.90
CA ASP A 336 4.08 -4.58 -17.45
C ASP A 336 5.03 -3.68 -16.65
N LEU A 337 4.92 -3.67 -15.32
CA LEU A 337 5.85 -2.94 -14.44
C LEU A 337 7.30 -3.38 -14.66
N LEU A 338 7.55 -4.67 -14.81
CA LEU A 338 8.88 -5.21 -15.05
C LEU A 338 9.42 -4.88 -16.45
N ARG A 339 8.59 -4.73 -17.47
CA ARG A 339 9.01 -4.41 -18.84
C ARG A 339 9.14 -2.92 -19.09
N HIS A 340 8.17 -2.13 -18.61
CA HIS A 340 8.03 -0.72 -18.97
C HIS A 340 8.36 0.25 -17.83
N GLY A 341 8.71 -0.28 -16.64
CA GLY A 341 9.01 0.51 -15.47
C GLY A 341 7.82 0.75 -14.57
N ASN A 342 8.11 1.04 -13.29
CA ASN A 342 7.12 1.40 -12.28
C ASN A 342 6.71 2.89 -12.39
N GLY A 343 5.81 3.34 -11.54
CA GLY A 343 5.31 4.70 -11.55
C GLY A 343 6.40 5.75 -11.36
N ALA A 344 7.40 5.49 -10.51
CA ALA A 344 8.50 6.42 -10.29
C ALA A 344 9.33 6.65 -11.55
N GLN A 345 9.63 5.59 -12.31
CA GLN A 345 10.36 5.70 -13.57
C GLN A 345 9.56 6.48 -14.63
N ARG A 346 8.25 6.25 -14.70
CA ARG A 346 7.34 6.98 -15.62
C ARG A 346 7.29 8.47 -15.28
N GLN A 347 7.15 8.84 -13.99
CA GLN A 347 7.19 10.23 -13.55
C GLN A 347 8.52 10.91 -13.88
N VAL A 348 9.65 10.22 -13.66
CA VAL A 348 10.99 10.76 -13.98
C VAL A 348 11.14 11.01 -15.48
N VAL A 349 10.67 10.11 -16.35
CA VAL A 349 10.70 10.28 -17.81
C VAL A 349 9.93 11.55 -18.23
N VAL A 350 8.73 11.77 -17.67
CA VAL A 350 7.95 12.99 -17.97
C VAL A 350 8.71 14.24 -17.51
N TYR A 351 9.25 14.21 -16.31
CA TYR A 351 10.00 15.33 -15.77
C TYR A 351 11.28 15.64 -16.57
N GLU A 352 12.05 14.63 -16.96
CA GLU A 352 13.28 14.81 -17.75
C GLU A 352 12.99 15.43 -19.13
N ALA A 353 11.82 15.14 -19.71
CA ALA A 353 11.42 15.71 -20.99
C ALA A 353 11.01 17.19 -20.90
N ASN A 354 10.38 17.61 -19.81
CA ASN A 354 9.73 18.93 -19.71
C ASN A 354 10.33 19.84 -18.63
N HIS A 355 11.00 19.28 -17.62
CA HIS A 355 11.48 19.95 -16.41
C HIS A 355 10.35 20.73 -15.67
N ASP A 356 9.12 20.20 -15.76
CA ASP A 356 7.93 20.77 -15.14
C ASP A 356 7.18 19.69 -14.35
N LEU A 357 7.05 19.90 -13.05
CA LEU A 357 6.33 18.98 -12.16
C LEU A 357 4.80 19.05 -12.34
N ARG A 358 4.27 20.12 -12.94
CA ARG A 358 2.84 20.20 -13.30
C ARG A 358 2.50 19.22 -14.42
N GLU A 359 3.39 19.07 -15.39
CA GLU A 359 3.24 18.04 -16.44
C GLU A 359 3.27 16.62 -15.85
N VAL A 360 4.10 16.38 -14.82
CA VAL A 360 4.10 15.11 -14.10
C VAL A 360 2.76 14.86 -13.42
N VAL A 361 2.19 15.86 -12.73
CA VAL A 361 0.88 15.71 -12.08
C VAL A 361 -0.22 15.58 -13.12
N GLY A 362 -0.16 16.30 -14.23
CA GLY A 362 -1.08 16.18 -15.35
C GLY A 362 -1.16 14.75 -15.88
N GLU A 363 0.00 14.12 -16.13
CA GLU A 363 0.08 12.72 -16.56
C GLU A 363 -0.45 11.74 -15.49
N ILE A 364 -0.18 12.00 -14.19
CA ILE A 364 -0.75 11.20 -13.09
C ILE A 364 -2.28 11.29 -13.13
N VAL A 365 -2.84 12.48 -13.27
CA VAL A 365 -4.30 12.68 -13.33
C VAL A 365 -4.89 11.98 -14.56
N GLU A 366 -4.31 12.16 -15.75
CA GLU A 366 -4.78 11.54 -16.98
C GLU A 366 -4.78 10.00 -16.86
N ALA A 367 -3.67 9.43 -16.44
CA ALA A 367 -3.54 7.97 -16.31
C ALA A 367 -4.34 7.36 -15.13
N THR A 368 -4.69 8.17 -14.11
CA THR A 368 -5.59 7.74 -13.03
C THR A 368 -7.05 7.64 -13.51
N ASN A 369 -7.43 8.49 -14.47
CA ASN A 369 -8.79 8.61 -15.00
C ASN A 369 -9.00 7.77 -16.29
N ALA A 370 -7.95 7.12 -16.82
CA ALA A 370 -8.01 6.25 -18.00
C ALA A 370 -8.58 4.86 -17.63
#